data_0f2b43a08a250510f0fc2edd3148593e
#
_entry.id   0f2b43a08a250510f0fc2edd3148593e
#
_cell.length_a   1.000
_cell.length_b   1.000
_cell.length_c   1.000
_cell.angle_alpha   90.00
_cell.angle_beta   90.00
_cell.angle_gamma   90.00
#
_symmetry.space_group_name_H-M   'P 1'
#
loop_
_entity.id
_entity.type
_entity.pdbx_description
1 polymer ?
#
loop_
_entity_poly.entity_id
_entity_poly.type
_entity_poly.pdbx_seq_one_letter_code
_entity_poly.pdbx_strand_id
1 'polypeptide(L)'
;TANDPDFLAQSELLLVTLKAWQVSDAVKTLAAQLPPTSPILLLHNGMGTLDELKSVPQPLLMATTTHAARRDGNIIVHVASGVTHIGPARTQDGDYSYLADVLQKVLPDVAWHNHIRPQLWRKLAVNCVINPLTALWNCPNGELKNHPQEVASLCAEVAAVVEREGLHTSADDLRCYVEQVIESTAENISSMLQDVRALRHTEIDYITGYLLKRARAHGIAVPENARLYDLVKRKESEYERVGTDLPRPW
;
A
#
# COMPACT_ATOMS: atom_id res chain seq x y z
N THR A 1 19.07 12.91 -14.44
CA THR A 1 20.20 12.33 -13.73
C THR A 1 19.84 12.19 -12.26
N ALA A 2 20.11 11.03 -11.70
CA ALA A 2 19.79 10.73 -10.33
C ALA A 2 20.58 11.64 -9.39
N ASN A 3 19.91 12.13 -8.32
CA ASN A 3 20.51 12.85 -7.19
C ASN A 3 21.11 14.23 -7.48
N ASP A 4 20.59 14.96 -8.45
CA ASP A 4 20.99 16.34 -8.67
C ASP A 4 20.08 17.30 -7.85
N PRO A 5 20.63 18.01 -6.85
CA PRO A 5 19.85 18.93 -6.01
C PRO A 5 19.21 20.08 -6.80
N ASP A 6 19.84 20.53 -7.89
CA ASP A 6 19.30 21.62 -8.70
C ASP A 6 18.02 21.24 -9.42
N PHE A 7 17.87 19.97 -9.79
CA PHE A 7 16.60 19.44 -10.34
C PHE A 7 15.51 19.38 -9.29
N LEU A 8 15.85 18.98 -8.06
CA LEU A 8 14.88 18.99 -6.95
C LEU A 8 14.36 20.39 -6.65
N ALA A 9 15.24 21.38 -6.60
CA ALA A 9 14.89 22.78 -6.34
C ALA A 9 13.96 23.38 -7.41
N GLN A 10 13.91 22.81 -8.60
CA GLN A 10 13.07 23.23 -9.73
C GLN A 10 11.89 22.28 -10.00
N SER A 11 11.73 21.23 -9.20
CA SER A 11 10.68 20.22 -9.43
C SER A 11 9.31 20.75 -9.07
N GLU A 12 8.36 20.59 -9.95
CA GLU A 12 6.94 20.96 -9.78
C GLU A 12 6.11 19.84 -9.15
N LEU A 13 6.63 18.62 -9.11
CA LEU A 13 6.02 17.44 -8.51
C LEU A 13 7.11 16.46 -8.07
N LEU A 14 7.01 15.92 -6.86
CA LEU A 14 7.75 14.74 -6.45
C LEU A 14 6.82 13.53 -6.44
N LEU A 15 7.09 12.55 -7.32
CA LEU A 15 6.39 11.27 -7.31
C LEU A 15 7.19 10.24 -6.52
N VAL A 16 6.60 9.71 -5.45
CA VAL A 16 7.23 8.73 -4.54
C VAL A 16 6.61 7.36 -4.75
N THR A 17 7.39 6.43 -5.32
CA THR A 17 6.99 5.06 -5.65
C THR A 17 7.79 4.01 -4.87
N LEU A 18 8.19 4.35 -3.66
CA LEU A 18 8.96 3.50 -2.77
C LEU A 18 8.05 2.53 -2.00
N LYS A 19 8.66 1.54 -1.35
CA LYS A 19 7.96 0.75 -0.33
C LYS A 19 7.58 1.64 0.86
N ALA A 20 6.44 1.39 1.48
CA ALA A 20 5.88 2.24 2.53
C ALA A 20 6.89 2.57 3.65
N TRP A 21 7.68 1.59 4.08
CA TRP A 21 8.69 1.74 5.13
C TRP A 21 9.91 2.62 4.73
N GLN A 22 10.09 2.92 3.44
CA GLN A 22 11.13 3.81 2.94
C GLN A 22 10.66 5.26 2.78
N VAL A 23 9.33 5.47 2.73
CA VAL A 23 8.73 6.74 2.31
C VAL A 23 9.10 7.88 3.25
N SER A 24 8.94 7.68 4.55
CA SER A 24 9.09 8.77 5.53
C SER A 24 10.49 9.36 5.55
N ASP A 25 11.52 8.52 5.56
CA ASP A 25 12.91 8.98 5.59
C ASP A 25 13.29 9.65 4.27
N ALA A 26 12.89 9.05 3.14
CA ALA A 26 13.15 9.62 1.82
C ALA A 26 12.48 10.99 1.66
N VAL A 27 11.18 11.09 2.00
CA VAL A 27 10.44 12.35 1.86
C VAL A 27 10.99 13.43 2.77
N LYS A 28 11.29 13.15 4.04
CA LYS A 28 11.88 14.12 4.97
C LYS A 28 13.22 14.65 4.47
N THR A 29 14.04 13.78 3.89
CA THR A 29 15.34 14.16 3.32
C THR A 29 15.18 15.05 2.09
N LEU A 30 14.26 14.69 1.18
CA LEU A 30 14.07 15.40 -0.09
C LEU A 30 13.24 16.68 0.07
N ALA A 31 12.30 16.73 1.00
CA ALA A 31 11.43 17.88 1.23
C ALA A 31 12.20 19.18 1.52
N ALA A 32 13.35 19.09 2.17
CA ALA A 32 14.20 20.26 2.46
C ALA A 32 14.77 20.93 1.17
N GLN A 33 14.83 20.20 0.07
CA GLN A 33 15.38 20.65 -1.21
C GLN A 33 14.28 20.99 -2.24
N LEU A 34 13.03 20.62 -1.94
CA LEU A 34 11.88 20.90 -2.82
C LEU A 34 11.29 22.30 -2.52
N PRO A 35 10.76 23.00 -3.53
CA PRO A 35 9.93 24.18 -3.29
C PRO A 35 8.79 23.86 -2.32
N PRO A 36 8.47 24.76 -1.36
CA PRO A 36 7.38 24.53 -0.40
C PRO A 36 6.00 24.32 -1.04
N THR A 37 5.83 24.80 -2.27
CA THR A 37 4.58 24.72 -3.04
C THR A 37 4.50 23.49 -3.92
N SER A 38 5.58 22.74 -4.09
CA SER A 38 5.60 21.54 -4.94
C SER A 38 4.91 20.37 -4.25
N PRO A 39 3.84 19.80 -4.82
CA PRO A 39 3.16 18.66 -4.22
C PRO A 39 4.04 17.41 -4.24
N ILE A 40 3.85 16.59 -3.22
CA ILE A 40 4.47 15.26 -3.09
C ILE A 40 3.37 14.21 -3.21
N LEU A 41 3.40 13.44 -4.29
CA LEU A 41 2.44 12.36 -4.53
C LEU A 41 3.00 11.02 -4.05
N LEU A 42 2.36 10.46 -3.02
CA LEU A 42 2.74 9.20 -2.40
C LEU A 42 1.97 8.05 -3.03
N LEU A 43 2.66 7.19 -3.76
CA LEU A 43 2.09 6.02 -4.44
C LEU A 43 2.71 4.73 -3.88
N HIS A 44 2.39 4.40 -2.64
CA HIS A 44 2.79 3.16 -1.97
C HIS A 44 1.57 2.38 -1.51
N ASN A 45 1.74 1.11 -1.19
CA ASN A 45 0.69 0.30 -0.55
C ASN A 45 0.63 0.59 0.95
N GLY A 46 -0.54 0.32 1.53
CA GLY A 46 -0.76 0.55 2.94
C GLY A 46 -1.07 1.99 3.30
N MET A 47 -1.16 2.25 4.58
CA MET A 47 -1.48 3.55 5.18
C MET A 47 -0.61 3.76 6.42
N GLY A 48 -0.56 5.01 6.93
CA GLY A 48 0.19 5.35 8.14
C GLY A 48 1.34 6.32 7.92
N THR A 49 1.89 6.41 6.73
CA THR A 49 3.00 7.34 6.41
C THR A 49 2.64 8.80 6.66
N LEU A 50 1.37 9.19 6.52
CA LEU A 50 0.91 10.55 6.82
C LEU A 50 1.14 10.95 8.29
N ASP A 51 1.01 10.01 9.22
CA ASP A 51 1.29 10.25 10.63
C ASP A 51 2.78 10.58 10.87
N GLU A 52 3.64 10.02 10.06
CA GLU A 52 5.09 10.20 10.11
C GLU A 52 5.57 11.47 9.38
N LEU A 53 4.75 11.99 8.45
CA LEU A 53 5.05 13.14 7.58
C LEU A 53 4.35 14.44 8.01
N LYS A 54 3.86 14.53 9.25
CA LYS A 54 3.13 15.71 9.76
C LYS A 54 3.95 17.01 9.69
N SER A 55 5.27 16.92 9.77
CA SER A 55 6.18 18.08 9.74
C SER A 55 6.56 18.54 8.33
N VAL A 56 6.17 17.80 7.29
CA VAL A 56 6.48 18.15 5.90
C VAL A 56 5.58 19.30 5.46
N PRO A 57 6.19 20.45 5.03
CA PRO A 57 5.42 21.65 4.70
C PRO A 57 4.73 21.57 3.33
N GLN A 58 5.27 20.76 2.41
CA GLN A 58 4.71 20.61 1.07
C GLN A 58 3.31 20.00 1.10
N PRO A 59 2.46 20.31 0.10
CA PRO A 59 1.20 19.61 -0.09
C PRO A 59 1.45 18.11 -0.28
N LEU A 60 0.75 17.27 0.49
CA LEU A 60 0.83 15.82 0.38
C LEU A 60 -0.40 15.31 -0.37
N LEU A 61 -0.16 14.54 -1.41
CA LEU A 61 -1.18 13.82 -2.15
C LEU A 61 -0.98 12.32 -1.96
N MET A 62 -2.08 11.61 -1.84
CA MET A 62 -2.08 10.14 -1.77
C MET A 62 -2.58 9.57 -3.09
N ALA A 63 -2.00 8.45 -3.46
CA ALA A 63 -2.48 7.68 -4.59
C ALA A 63 -2.61 6.21 -4.23
N THR A 64 -3.53 5.55 -4.92
CA THR A 64 -3.64 4.09 -4.92
C THR A 64 -3.89 3.61 -6.35
N THR A 65 -3.25 2.51 -6.75
CA THR A 65 -3.37 1.97 -8.09
C THR A 65 -3.68 0.48 -8.05
N THR A 66 -4.48 0.02 -9.01
CA THR A 66 -4.75 -1.40 -9.25
C THR A 66 -4.02 -1.94 -10.47
N HIS A 67 -3.20 -1.10 -11.14
CA HIS A 67 -2.27 -1.60 -12.17
C HIS A 67 -1.33 -2.62 -11.56
N ALA A 68 -1.08 -3.69 -12.31
CA ALA A 68 -0.13 -4.72 -11.92
C ALA A 68 1.07 -4.73 -12.86
N ALA A 69 2.25 -4.68 -12.29
CA ALA A 69 3.50 -4.83 -13.02
C ALA A 69 4.45 -5.75 -12.24
N ARG A 70 5.27 -6.48 -12.96
CA ARG A 70 6.33 -7.27 -12.36
C ARG A 70 7.67 -6.93 -13.00
N ARG A 71 8.72 -7.09 -12.24
CA ARG A 71 10.09 -6.97 -12.74
C ARG A 71 10.62 -8.35 -13.11
N ASP A 72 11.16 -8.47 -14.31
CA ASP A 72 11.82 -9.67 -14.82
C ASP A 72 13.23 -9.25 -15.27
N GLY A 73 14.20 -9.45 -14.39
CA GLY A 73 15.55 -8.92 -14.60
C GLY A 73 15.53 -7.39 -14.74
N ASN A 74 15.91 -6.90 -15.92
CA ASN A 74 15.90 -5.47 -16.26
C ASN A 74 14.63 -5.02 -17.03
N ILE A 75 13.69 -5.95 -17.24
CA ILE A 75 12.44 -5.67 -17.95
C ILE A 75 11.32 -5.45 -16.94
N ILE A 76 10.50 -4.43 -17.17
CA ILE A 76 9.24 -4.22 -16.48
C ILE A 76 8.10 -4.73 -17.36
N VAL A 77 7.40 -5.74 -16.88
CA VAL A 77 6.24 -6.32 -17.57
C VAL A 77 4.97 -5.75 -16.95
N HIS A 78 4.18 -5.02 -17.73
CA HIS A 78 2.84 -4.62 -17.33
C HIS A 78 1.92 -5.83 -17.44
N VAL A 79 1.41 -6.31 -16.29
CA VAL A 79 0.66 -7.57 -16.18
C VAL A 79 -0.84 -7.32 -16.38
N ALA A 80 -1.36 -6.25 -15.79
CA ALA A 80 -2.78 -5.91 -15.87
C ALA A 80 -2.99 -4.40 -15.79
N SER A 81 -3.90 -3.89 -16.62
CA SER A 81 -4.41 -2.53 -16.53
C SER A 81 -5.35 -2.40 -15.33
N GLY A 82 -5.34 -1.23 -14.71
CA GLY A 82 -6.15 -0.91 -13.55
C GLY A 82 -6.49 0.57 -13.53
N VAL A 83 -6.96 1.06 -12.40
CA VAL A 83 -7.28 2.46 -12.16
C VAL A 83 -6.34 3.03 -11.11
N THR A 84 -5.89 4.26 -11.31
CA THR A 84 -5.13 5.02 -10.31
C THR A 84 -6.01 6.12 -9.75
N HIS A 85 -6.22 6.12 -8.45
CA HIS A 85 -6.95 7.15 -7.73
C HIS A 85 -5.95 8.06 -7.04
N ILE A 86 -6.09 9.37 -7.18
CA ILE A 86 -5.26 10.38 -6.53
C ILE A 86 -6.12 11.43 -5.82
N GLY A 87 -5.60 12.03 -4.77
CA GLY A 87 -6.31 13.10 -4.06
C GLY A 87 -5.48 13.67 -2.91
N PRO A 88 -5.95 14.78 -2.30
CA PRO A 88 -5.25 15.42 -1.20
C PRO A 88 -5.22 14.48 0.02
N ALA A 89 -4.06 14.45 0.67
CA ALA A 89 -3.87 13.66 1.90
C ALA A 89 -4.54 14.31 3.11
N ARG A 90 -4.52 15.66 3.15
CA ARG A 90 -5.08 16.50 4.20
C ARG A 90 -5.98 17.57 3.57
N THR A 91 -6.97 18.03 4.31
CA THR A 91 -7.91 19.06 3.81
C THR A 91 -7.21 20.34 3.35
N GLN A 92 -6.10 20.71 3.98
CA GLN A 92 -5.33 21.91 3.64
C GLN A 92 -4.37 21.73 2.47
N ASP A 93 -4.19 20.52 1.95
CA ASP A 93 -3.21 20.26 0.86
C ASP A 93 -3.65 20.80 -0.50
N GLY A 94 -4.91 21.25 -0.63
CA GLY A 94 -5.39 21.97 -1.80
C GLY A 94 -5.87 21.06 -2.94
N ASP A 95 -6.22 21.72 -4.06
CA ASP A 95 -6.69 21.08 -5.28
C ASP A 95 -5.56 21.00 -6.31
N TYR A 96 -5.20 19.78 -6.65
CA TYR A 96 -4.22 19.43 -7.67
C TYR A 96 -4.83 18.49 -8.72
N SER A 97 -6.12 18.65 -9.00
CA SER A 97 -6.88 17.78 -9.92
C SER A 97 -6.28 17.74 -11.35
N TYR A 98 -5.61 18.80 -11.77
CA TYR A 98 -4.90 18.83 -13.06
C TYR A 98 -3.83 17.73 -13.18
N LEU A 99 -3.31 17.22 -12.06
CA LEU A 99 -2.35 16.10 -12.08
C LEU A 99 -2.97 14.81 -12.62
N ALA A 100 -4.28 14.63 -12.48
CA ALA A 100 -4.96 13.49 -13.10
C ALA A 100 -4.82 13.57 -14.62
N ASP A 101 -5.04 14.73 -15.24
CA ASP A 101 -4.90 14.93 -16.67
C ASP A 101 -3.45 14.76 -17.15
N VAL A 102 -2.49 15.18 -16.34
CA VAL A 102 -1.06 15.01 -16.64
C VAL A 102 -0.68 13.54 -16.62
N LEU A 103 -1.06 12.83 -15.55
CA LEU A 103 -0.73 11.42 -15.38
C LEU A 103 -1.50 10.52 -16.35
N GLN A 104 -2.74 10.89 -16.73
CA GLN A 104 -3.54 10.15 -17.71
C GLN A 104 -2.84 9.99 -19.07
N LYS A 105 -1.88 10.86 -19.41
CA LYS A 105 -1.11 10.75 -20.65
C LYS A 105 -0.14 9.56 -20.68
N VAL A 106 0.25 9.09 -19.52
CA VAL A 106 1.26 8.01 -19.37
C VAL A 106 0.76 6.82 -18.55
N LEU A 107 -0.28 7.02 -17.78
CA LEU A 107 -0.89 6.00 -16.93
C LEU A 107 -2.41 6.05 -17.17
N PRO A 108 -3.01 5.07 -17.85
CA PRO A 108 -4.43 5.11 -18.17
C PRO A 108 -5.31 5.04 -16.91
N ASP A 109 -6.52 5.55 -17.02
CA ASP A 109 -7.56 5.52 -15.99
C ASP A 109 -7.10 6.14 -14.65
N VAL A 110 -6.69 7.42 -14.70
CA VAL A 110 -6.39 8.21 -13.50
C VAL A 110 -7.62 9.03 -13.10
N ALA A 111 -8.04 8.92 -11.85
CA ALA A 111 -9.18 9.64 -11.29
C ALA A 111 -8.76 10.49 -10.08
N TRP A 112 -9.19 11.78 -10.09
CA TRP A 112 -9.05 12.66 -8.95
C TRP A 112 -10.22 12.49 -7.98
N HIS A 113 -9.92 12.49 -6.68
CA HIS A 113 -10.88 12.45 -5.59
C HIS A 113 -10.59 13.56 -4.60
N ASN A 114 -11.56 14.44 -4.34
CA ASN A 114 -11.44 15.46 -3.27
C ASN A 114 -11.33 14.82 -1.88
N HIS A 115 -11.77 13.57 -1.76
CA HIS A 115 -11.69 12.74 -0.57
C HIS A 115 -11.15 11.36 -0.94
N ILE A 116 -9.83 11.20 -0.93
CA ILE A 116 -9.15 9.96 -1.36
C ILE A 116 -9.27 8.81 -0.35
N ARG A 117 -9.57 9.12 0.91
CA ARG A 117 -9.55 8.16 2.02
C ARG A 117 -10.38 6.89 1.80
N PRO A 118 -11.61 6.94 1.23
CA PRO A 118 -12.37 5.73 0.92
C PRO A 118 -11.63 4.78 -0.02
N GLN A 119 -10.95 5.30 -1.03
CA GLN A 119 -10.20 4.50 -2.01
C GLN A 119 -8.98 3.82 -1.37
N LEU A 120 -8.30 4.54 -0.47
CA LEU A 120 -7.17 3.99 0.29
C LEU A 120 -7.61 2.85 1.21
N TRP A 121 -8.70 3.04 1.96
CA TRP A 121 -9.25 2.00 2.84
C TRP A 121 -9.76 0.79 2.07
N ARG A 122 -10.41 1.01 0.92
CA ARG A 122 -10.90 -0.09 0.09
C ARG A 122 -9.75 -1.00 -0.36
N LYS A 123 -8.63 -0.42 -0.79
CA LYS A 123 -7.45 -1.19 -1.16
C LYS A 123 -6.78 -1.83 0.05
N LEU A 124 -6.65 -1.08 1.15
CA LEU A 124 -6.08 -1.61 2.40
C LEU A 124 -6.86 -2.84 2.88
N ALA A 125 -8.18 -2.78 2.87
CA ALA A 125 -9.04 -3.87 3.30
C ALA A 125 -8.79 -5.15 2.50
N VAL A 126 -8.71 -5.06 1.19
CA VAL A 126 -8.36 -6.20 0.32
C VAL A 126 -6.96 -6.73 0.65
N ASN A 127 -5.99 -5.84 0.80
CA ASN A 127 -4.61 -6.21 1.08
C ASN A 127 -4.44 -6.86 2.46
N CYS A 128 -5.21 -6.45 3.47
CA CYS A 128 -5.21 -7.09 4.79
C CYS A 128 -5.64 -8.56 4.75
N VAL A 129 -6.53 -8.91 3.81
CA VAL A 129 -7.01 -10.29 3.66
C VAL A 129 -6.10 -11.10 2.75
N ILE A 130 -5.87 -10.63 1.53
CA ILE A 130 -5.18 -11.41 0.50
C ILE A 130 -3.68 -11.53 0.76
N ASN A 131 -3.01 -10.42 1.07
CA ASN A 131 -1.54 -10.40 1.07
C ASN A 131 -0.91 -11.28 2.16
N PRO A 132 -1.32 -11.22 3.43
CA PRO A 132 -0.74 -12.07 4.46
C PRO A 132 -1.02 -13.55 4.23
N LEU A 133 -2.23 -13.91 3.82
CA LEU A 133 -2.59 -15.32 3.57
C LEU A 133 -1.75 -15.91 2.45
N THR A 134 -1.67 -15.24 1.31
CA THR A 134 -0.88 -15.72 0.16
C THR A 134 0.61 -15.78 0.48
N ALA A 135 1.13 -14.81 1.25
CA ALA A 135 2.52 -14.78 1.68
C ALA A 135 2.87 -15.96 2.62
N LEU A 136 1.96 -16.30 3.54
CA LEU A 136 2.17 -17.39 4.50
C LEU A 136 1.99 -18.75 3.86
N TRP A 137 1.01 -18.91 2.98
CA TRP A 137 0.72 -20.18 2.31
C TRP A 137 1.49 -20.39 1.00
N ASN A 138 2.25 -19.36 0.58
CA ASN A 138 3.07 -19.40 -0.64
C ASN A 138 2.26 -19.79 -1.89
N CYS A 139 1.08 -19.22 -2.04
CA CYS A 139 0.12 -19.56 -3.10
C CYS A 139 -0.35 -18.33 -3.89
N PRO A 140 -0.83 -18.50 -5.13
CA PRO A 140 -1.49 -17.43 -5.88
C PRO A 140 -2.83 -17.05 -5.23
N ASN A 141 -3.35 -15.86 -5.60
CA ASN A 141 -4.56 -15.31 -4.99
C ASN A 141 -5.75 -16.26 -5.10
N GLY A 142 -5.92 -16.95 -6.23
CA GLY A 142 -7.04 -17.84 -6.49
C GLY A 142 -7.16 -19.04 -5.56
N GLU A 143 -6.06 -19.46 -4.93
CA GLU A 143 -6.11 -20.55 -3.94
C GLU A 143 -6.93 -20.19 -2.70
N LEU A 144 -7.07 -18.89 -2.40
CA LEU A 144 -7.85 -18.41 -1.24
C LEU A 144 -9.33 -18.78 -1.34
N LYS A 145 -9.86 -19.06 -2.53
CA LYS A 145 -11.25 -19.55 -2.71
C LYS A 145 -11.52 -20.87 -1.99
N ASN A 146 -10.46 -21.65 -1.74
CA ASN A 146 -10.53 -22.92 -1.02
C ASN A 146 -10.59 -22.73 0.51
N HIS A 147 -10.48 -21.49 0.98
CA HIS A 147 -10.42 -21.10 2.40
C HIS A 147 -11.47 -20.02 2.74
N PRO A 148 -12.76 -20.24 2.45
CA PRO A 148 -13.78 -19.20 2.58
C PRO A 148 -14.01 -18.76 4.03
N GLN A 149 -13.75 -19.64 5.00
CA GLN A 149 -13.94 -19.33 6.42
C GLN A 149 -12.88 -18.33 6.92
N GLU A 150 -11.62 -18.53 6.56
CA GLU A 150 -10.52 -17.64 6.88
C GLU A 150 -10.72 -16.26 6.23
N VAL A 151 -11.10 -16.24 4.96
CA VAL A 151 -11.43 -15.00 4.24
C VAL A 151 -12.58 -14.27 4.91
N ALA A 152 -13.67 -14.97 5.26
CA ALA A 152 -14.82 -14.37 5.92
C ALA A 152 -14.49 -13.79 7.30
N SER A 153 -13.70 -14.52 8.10
CA SER A 153 -13.28 -14.08 9.44
C SER A 153 -12.45 -12.80 9.37
N LEU A 154 -11.46 -12.76 8.48
CA LEU A 154 -10.63 -11.58 8.26
C LEU A 154 -11.44 -10.39 7.76
N CYS A 155 -12.35 -10.60 6.80
CA CYS A 155 -13.24 -9.55 6.29
C CYS A 155 -14.14 -8.98 7.39
N ALA A 156 -14.66 -9.80 8.29
CA ALA A 156 -15.49 -9.34 9.41
C ALA A 156 -14.72 -8.40 10.36
N GLU A 157 -13.49 -8.76 10.71
CA GLU A 157 -12.62 -7.91 11.54
C GLU A 157 -12.27 -6.59 10.83
N VAL A 158 -11.87 -6.65 9.56
CA VAL A 158 -11.52 -5.48 8.76
C VAL A 158 -12.72 -4.56 8.60
N ALA A 159 -13.90 -5.09 8.27
CA ALA A 159 -15.13 -4.32 8.11
C ALA A 159 -15.52 -3.57 9.39
N ALA A 160 -15.39 -4.21 10.55
CA ALA A 160 -15.66 -3.57 11.84
C ALA A 160 -14.77 -2.34 12.09
N VAL A 161 -13.50 -2.38 11.69
CA VAL A 161 -12.60 -1.23 11.80
C VAL A 161 -12.97 -0.16 10.78
N VAL A 162 -13.19 -0.53 9.52
CA VAL A 162 -13.54 0.39 8.42
C VAL A 162 -14.84 1.17 8.74
N GLU A 163 -15.83 0.50 9.31
CA GLU A 163 -17.07 1.16 9.75
C GLU A 163 -16.81 2.21 10.82
N ARG A 164 -15.96 1.92 11.79
CA ARG A 164 -15.58 2.90 12.84
C ARG A 164 -14.71 4.04 12.31
N GLU A 165 -14.08 3.86 11.18
CA GLU A 165 -13.40 4.91 10.42
C GLU A 165 -14.37 5.81 9.64
N GLY A 166 -15.68 5.57 9.73
CA GLY A 166 -16.72 6.36 9.07
C GLY A 166 -16.97 5.98 7.61
N LEU A 167 -16.53 4.80 7.20
CA LEU A 167 -16.75 4.27 5.87
C LEU A 167 -17.76 3.12 5.95
N HIS A 168 -18.92 3.30 5.36
CA HIS A 168 -19.98 2.29 5.41
C HIS A 168 -19.60 1.07 4.55
N THR A 169 -19.37 -0.05 5.22
CA THR A 169 -19.20 -1.36 4.59
C THR A 169 -19.63 -2.44 5.58
N SER A 170 -20.46 -3.37 5.15
CA SER A 170 -20.75 -4.55 5.94
C SER A 170 -19.66 -5.62 5.76
N ALA A 171 -19.60 -6.57 6.69
CA ALA A 171 -18.71 -7.72 6.57
C ALA A 171 -18.98 -8.53 5.28
N ASP A 172 -20.26 -8.68 4.92
CA ASP A 172 -20.66 -9.41 3.70
C ASP A 172 -20.31 -8.64 2.44
N ASP A 173 -20.51 -7.31 2.38
CA ASP A 173 -20.12 -6.50 1.24
C ASP A 173 -18.61 -6.55 1.02
N LEU A 174 -17.83 -6.42 2.10
CA LEU A 174 -16.39 -6.53 2.00
C LEU A 174 -15.94 -7.92 1.55
N ARG A 175 -16.55 -8.97 2.11
CA ARG A 175 -16.26 -10.35 1.71
C ARG A 175 -16.55 -10.56 0.23
N CYS A 176 -17.74 -10.19 -0.25
CA CYS A 176 -18.09 -10.30 -1.67
C CYS A 176 -17.08 -9.57 -2.56
N TYR A 177 -16.68 -8.38 -2.15
CA TYR A 177 -15.68 -7.61 -2.90
C TYR A 177 -14.29 -8.29 -2.92
N VAL A 178 -13.84 -8.79 -1.78
CA VAL A 178 -12.56 -9.53 -1.68
C VAL A 178 -12.60 -10.80 -2.52
N GLU A 179 -13.71 -11.56 -2.48
CA GLU A 179 -13.88 -12.77 -3.30
C GLU A 179 -13.84 -12.46 -4.81
N GLN A 180 -14.46 -11.35 -5.25
CA GLN A 180 -14.35 -10.88 -6.64
C GLN A 180 -12.90 -10.54 -7.03
N VAL A 181 -12.14 -9.90 -6.13
CA VAL A 181 -10.73 -9.61 -6.37
C VAL A 181 -9.92 -10.91 -6.45
N ILE A 182 -10.15 -11.87 -5.55
CA ILE A 182 -9.51 -13.19 -5.57
C ILE A 182 -9.76 -13.88 -6.92
N GLU A 183 -10.98 -13.85 -7.41
CA GLU A 183 -11.37 -14.47 -8.68
C GLU A 183 -10.73 -13.75 -9.88
N SER A 184 -10.86 -12.43 -9.95
CA SER A 184 -10.33 -11.63 -11.07
C SER A 184 -8.80 -11.59 -11.15
N THR A 185 -8.12 -11.91 -10.03
CA THR A 185 -6.66 -11.95 -9.93
C THR A 185 -6.12 -13.34 -9.59
N ALA A 186 -6.86 -14.40 -9.93
CA ALA A 186 -6.59 -15.77 -9.45
C ALA A 186 -5.17 -16.25 -9.73
N GLU A 187 -4.64 -15.94 -10.91
CA GLU A 187 -3.27 -16.31 -11.31
C GLU A 187 -2.18 -15.39 -10.75
N ASN A 188 -2.56 -14.28 -10.11
CA ASN A 188 -1.60 -13.30 -9.63
C ASN A 188 -0.95 -13.77 -8.33
N ILE A 189 0.33 -13.42 -8.22
CA ILE A 189 1.12 -13.54 -6.98
C ILE A 189 1.08 -12.18 -6.30
N SER A 190 0.60 -12.14 -5.06
CA SER A 190 0.54 -10.88 -4.30
C SER A 190 1.91 -10.22 -4.16
N SER A 191 1.94 -8.90 -4.03
CA SER A 191 3.20 -8.15 -3.83
C SER A 191 3.93 -8.60 -2.58
N MET A 192 3.20 -8.92 -1.51
CA MET A 192 3.79 -9.42 -0.26
C MET A 192 4.42 -10.80 -0.44
N LEU A 193 3.77 -11.70 -1.17
CA LEU A 193 4.36 -13.00 -1.49
C LEU A 193 5.62 -12.85 -2.36
N GLN A 194 5.62 -11.90 -3.30
CA GLN A 194 6.82 -11.60 -4.10
C GLN A 194 7.97 -11.10 -3.22
N ASP A 195 7.71 -10.25 -2.23
CA ASP A 195 8.71 -9.79 -1.27
C ASP A 195 9.24 -10.96 -0.43
N VAL A 196 8.34 -11.80 0.09
CA VAL A 196 8.70 -13.00 0.87
C VAL A 196 9.59 -13.95 0.07
N ARG A 197 9.23 -14.25 -1.18
CA ARG A 197 10.03 -15.11 -2.07
C ARG A 197 11.40 -14.53 -2.38
N ALA A 198 11.49 -13.21 -2.42
CA ALA A 198 12.74 -12.51 -2.66
C ALA A 198 13.51 -12.16 -1.38
N LEU A 199 13.07 -12.65 -0.22
CA LEU A 199 13.64 -12.38 1.10
C LEU A 199 13.78 -10.87 1.37
N ARG A 200 12.78 -10.09 0.92
CA ARG A 200 12.71 -8.64 1.13
C ARG A 200 11.77 -8.30 2.28
N HIS A 201 12.01 -7.17 2.91
CA HIS A 201 11.10 -6.58 3.87
C HIS A 201 9.76 -6.25 3.21
N THR A 202 8.67 -6.67 3.81
CA THR A 202 7.31 -6.48 3.30
C THR A 202 6.72 -5.14 3.75
N GLU A 203 5.50 -4.84 3.30
CA GLU A 203 4.74 -3.67 3.75
C GLU A 203 3.71 -4.03 4.84
N ILE A 204 3.91 -5.15 5.57
CA ILE A 204 2.94 -5.64 6.56
C ILE A 204 2.65 -4.63 7.66
N ASP A 205 3.64 -3.83 8.07
CA ASP A 205 3.50 -2.82 9.12
C ASP A 205 2.54 -1.69 8.70
N TYR A 206 2.51 -1.36 7.41
CA TYR A 206 1.65 -0.32 6.82
C TYR A 206 0.33 -0.86 6.25
N ILE A 207 0.16 -2.18 6.18
CA ILE A 207 -1.07 -2.86 5.77
C ILE A 207 -1.79 -3.35 7.04
N THR A 208 -1.51 -4.54 7.49
CA THR A 208 -2.15 -5.11 8.68
C THR A 208 -1.76 -4.36 9.94
N GLY A 209 -0.51 -3.92 10.08
CA GLY A 209 -0.06 -3.11 11.22
C GLY A 209 -0.84 -1.81 11.36
N TYR A 210 -1.16 -1.12 10.26
CA TYR A 210 -2.03 0.05 10.31
C TYR A 210 -3.45 -0.30 10.74
N LEU A 211 -4.04 -1.39 10.21
CA LEU A 211 -5.33 -1.90 10.66
C LEU A 211 -5.35 -2.14 12.17
N LEU A 212 -4.33 -2.83 12.71
CA LEU A 212 -4.19 -3.10 14.15
C LEU A 212 -4.11 -1.81 14.98
N LYS A 213 -3.38 -0.81 14.50
CA LYS A 213 -3.29 0.51 15.13
C LYS A 213 -4.66 1.17 15.21
N ARG A 214 -5.45 1.14 14.12
CA ARG A 214 -6.79 1.73 14.09
C ARG A 214 -7.78 0.94 14.94
N ALA A 215 -7.73 -0.39 14.87
CA ALA A 215 -8.54 -1.27 15.71
C ALA A 215 -8.35 -0.97 17.20
N ARG A 216 -7.09 -0.83 17.63
CA ARG A 216 -6.76 -0.48 19.03
C ARG A 216 -7.31 0.89 19.41
N ALA A 217 -7.21 1.89 18.52
CA ALA A 217 -7.72 3.22 18.77
C ALA A 217 -9.25 3.25 18.94
N HIS A 218 -9.97 2.32 18.32
CA HIS A 218 -11.42 2.16 18.42
C HIS A 218 -11.89 1.11 19.44
N GLY A 219 -10.97 0.43 20.13
CA GLY A 219 -11.29 -0.64 21.07
C GLY A 219 -11.87 -1.89 20.42
N ILE A 220 -11.49 -2.18 19.18
CA ILE A 220 -11.98 -3.34 18.40
C ILE A 220 -10.96 -4.45 18.48
N ALA A 221 -11.40 -5.67 18.81
CA ALA A 221 -10.57 -6.86 18.74
C ALA A 221 -10.51 -7.38 17.29
N VAL A 222 -9.29 -7.64 16.81
CA VAL A 222 -9.01 -8.19 15.47
C VAL A 222 -7.98 -9.32 15.58
N PRO A 223 -8.32 -10.42 16.28
CA PRO A 223 -7.37 -11.45 16.64
C PRO A 223 -6.77 -12.19 15.43
N GLU A 224 -7.56 -12.44 14.38
CA GLU A 224 -7.08 -13.14 13.19
C GLU A 224 -6.11 -12.27 12.39
N ASN A 225 -6.40 -10.98 12.20
CA ASN A 225 -5.46 -10.06 11.57
C ASN A 225 -4.18 -9.90 12.41
N ALA A 226 -4.29 -9.84 13.74
CA ALA A 226 -3.13 -9.79 14.63
C ALA A 226 -2.27 -11.05 14.50
N ARG A 227 -2.89 -12.23 14.46
CA ARG A 227 -2.19 -13.51 14.26
C ARG A 227 -1.43 -13.54 12.95
N LEU A 228 -2.06 -13.11 11.84
CA LEU A 228 -1.39 -13.07 10.54
C LEU A 228 -0.23 -12.08 10.51
N TYR A 229 -0.41 -10.90 11.13
CA TYR A 229 0.66 -9.92 11.28
C TYR A 229 1.88 -10.54 11.98
N ASP A 230 1.70 -11.18 13.13
CA ASP A 230 2.78 -11.80 13.88
C ASP A 230 3.48 -12.91 13.09
N LEU A 231 2.73 -13.70 12.32
CA LEU A 231 3.29 -14.77 11.50
C LEU A 231 4.15 -14.21 10.35
N VAL A 232 3.70 -13.15 9.68
CA VAL A 232 4.51 -12.51 8.64
C VAL A 232 5.76 -11.87 9.24
N LYS A 233 5.66 -11.20 10.39
CA LYS A 233 6.83 -10.63 11.11
C LYS A 233 7.85 -11.69 11.51
N ARG A 234 7.40 -12.84 11.97
CA ARG A 234 8.29 -13.98 12.26
C ARG A 234 8.99 -14.45 11.00
N LYS A 235 8.26 -14.55 9.90
CA LYS A 235 8.82 -14.94 8.60
C LYS A 235 9.88 -13.94 8.13
N GLU A 236 9.68 -12.64 8.30
CA GLU A 236 10.68 -11.60 8.02
C GLU A 236 11.93 -11.77 8.90
N SER A 237 11.77 -12.04 10.20
CA SER A 237 12.90 -12.21 11.12
C SER A 237 13.77 -13.43 10.80
N GLU A 238 13.22 -14.43 10.10
CA GLU A 238 13.99 -15.58 9.62
C GLU A 238 14.98 -15.19 8.50
N TYR A 239 14.62 -14.21 7.65
CA TYR A 239 15.53 -13.74 6.59
C TYR A 239 16.76 -13.02 7.14
N GLU A 240 16.58 -12.23 8.20
CA GLU A 240 17.67 -11.50 8.83
C GLU A 240 18.71 -12.46 9.43
N ARG A 241 18.27 -13.60 9.97
CA ARG A 241 19.14 -14.64 10.48
C ARG A 241 19.93 -15.34 9.38
N VAL A 242 19.28 -15.65 8.25
CA VAL A 242 19.93 -16.26 7.09
C VAL A 242 20.90 -15.27 6.42
N GLY A 243 20.55 -13.96 6.38
CA GLY A 243 21.39 -12.90 5.79
C GLY A 243 22.64 -12.57 6.59
N THR A 244 22.67 -12.85 7.89
CA THR A 244 23.87 -12.68 8.74
C THR A 244 24.90 -13.77 8.56
N ASP A 245 24.49 -14.94 8.05
CA ASP A 245 25.39 -16.07 7.80
C ASP A 245 25.98 -16.11 6.37
N LEU A 246 25.54 -15.20 5.49
CA LEU A 246 26.09 -15.07 4.13
C LEU A 246 27.15 -13.97 4.10
N PRO A 247 28.37 -14.22 3.55
CA PRO A 247 29.34 -13.17 3.35
C PRO A 247 28.76 -12.09 2.42
N ARG A 248 28.76 -10.83 2.88
CA ARG A 248 28.30 -9.69 2.09
C ARG A 248 29.13 -9.63 0.80
N PRO A 249 28.52 -9.64 -0.38
CA PRO A 249 29.27 -9.35 -1.60
C PRO A 249 29.75 -7.89 -1.50
N TRP A 250 31.03 -7.70 -1.79
CA TRP A 250 31.78 -6.44 -1.80
C TRP A 250 31.18 -5.43 -2.77
#